data_0c2c1a2e11a1b7231c5283136169bc24
#
_entry.id   0c2c1a2e11a1b7231c5283136169bc24
#
_cell.length_a   1.000
_cell.length_b   1.000
_cell.length_c   1.000
_cell.angle_alpha   90.00
_cell.angle_beta   90.00
_cell.angle_gamma   90.00
#
_symmetry.space_group_name_H-M   'P 1'
#
loop_
_entity.id
_entity.type
_entity.pdbx_description
1 polymer ?
#
loop_
_entity_poly.entity_id
_entity_poly.type
_entity_poly.pdbx_seq_one_letter_code
_entity_poly.pdbx_strand_id
1 'polypeptide(L)'
;MNRIDFEAHYYFPALMDYFSTRTDYPMYDRETKTFRRSGDFTLKHPYRLTHLEESLEERIKMMDEHGVQMQVLSLSSGVDFLSPEESILWCQRANDYVYEGMKAYPGRFQGFAALPVVDIDASLKELDRCMEGFRFVGWLADSNFGSSYIDDDRYFPLLEKLEQHNGALYIHPTQPIDERMTGLGPQLAAAPFGFGIDVSIALMRMICKGVF
;
A
#
# COMPACT_ATOMS: atom_id res chain seq x y z
N MET A 1 7.24 25.42 10.22
CA MET A 1 7.40 24.76 8.90
C MET A 1 6.37 23.65 8.86
N ASN A 2 5.46 23.66 7.87
CA ASN A 2 4.45 22.61 7.76
C ASN A 2 5.12 21.34 7.24
N ARG A 3 5.02 20.25 8.00
CA ARG A 3 5.55 18.93 7.61
C ARG A 3 4.39 18.06 7.16
N ILE A 4 4.54 17.44 5.99
CA ILE A 4 3.61 16.45 5.47
C ILE A 4 4.38 15.13 5.33
N ASP A 5 3.84 14.09 5.92
CA ASP A 5 4.37 12.73 5.82
C ASP A 5 3.61 12.00 4.68
N PHE A 6 4.32 11.73 3.58
CA PHE A 6 3.75 11.10 2.38
C PHE A 6 3.78 9.58 2.41
N GLU A 7 4.47 8.97 3.38
CA GLU A 7 4.66 7.52 3.45
C GLU A 7 4.23 6.98 4.81
N ALA A 8 2.99 7.28 5.17
CA ALA A 8 2.39 6.85 6.42
C ALA A 8 1.59 5.57 6.23
N HIS A 9 2.27 4.43 6.32
CA HIS A 9 1.61 3.14 6.23
C HIS A 9 0.75 2.84 7.46
N TYR A 10 -0.33 2.07 7.24
CA TYR A 10 -1.22 1.64 8.30
C TYR A 10 -1.76 0.22 8.07
N TYR A 11 -2.17 -0.39 9.16
CA TYR A 11 -3.16 -1.44 9.20
C TYR A 11 -4.33 -1.00 10.08
N PHE A 12 -5.53 -1.38 9.76
CA PHE A 12 -6.69 -1.09 10.59
C PHE A 12 -7.19 -2.35 11.32
N PRO A 13 -7.83 -2.19 12.49
CA PRO A 13 -8.11 -3.31 13.40
C PRO A 13 -8.82 -4.49 12.74
N ALA A 14 -9.87 -4.24 11.95
CA ALA A 14 -10.65 -5.31 11.33
C ALA A 14 -9.84 -6.15 10.32
N LEU A 15 -8.88 -5.55 9.60
CA LEU A 15 -8.01 -6.29 8.69
C LEU A 15 -7.02 -7.16 9.47
N MET A 16 -6.47 -6.65 10.56
CA MET A 16 -5.54 -7.40 11.40
C MET A 16 -6.25 -8.52 12.17
N ASP A 17 -7.51 -8.30 12.58
CA ASP A 17 -8.38 -9.34 13.10
C ASP A 17 -8.58 -10.45 12.07
N TYR A 18 -8.91 -10.08 10.85
CA TYR A 18 -9.07 -11.03 9.76
C TYR A 18 -7.78 -11.83 9.50
N PHE A 19 -6.63 -11.17 9.35
CA PHE A 19 -5.36 -11.87 9.15
C PHE A 19 -5.00 -12.81 10.31
N SER A 20 -5.44 -12.51 11.53
CA SER A 20 -5.18 -13.39 12.70
C SER A 20 -6.08 -14.60 12.78
N THR A 21 -7.18 -14.66 12.04
CA THR A 21 -8.03 -15.86 11.93
C THR A 21 -7.59 -16.82 10.81
N ARG A 22 -6.66 -16.38 9.94
CA ARG A 22 -6.24 -17.16 8.78
C ARG A 22 -5.22 -18.22 9.16
N THR A 23 -5.27 -19.34 8.45
CA THR A 23 -4.32 -20.46 8.54
C THR A 23 -3.38 -20.55 7.33
N ASP A 24 -3.64 -19.72 6.30
CA ASP A 24 -2.87 -19.58 5.08
C ASP A 24 -2.43 -18.11 4.89
N TYR A 25 -1.48 -17.87 4.00
CA TYR A 25 -0.97 -16.52 3.74
C TYR A 25 -2.00 -15.63 3.03
N PRO A 26 -2.02 -14.32 3.35
CA PRO A 26 -1.34 -13.64 4.45
C PRO A 26 -1.96 -13.96 5.81
N MET A 27 -1.12 -14.07 6.85
CA MET A 27 -1.57 -14.39 8.20
C MET A 27 -0.81 -13.58 9.25
N TYR A 28 -1.46 -13.30 10.38
CA TYR A 28 -0.89 -12.52 11.47
C TYR A 28 -0.99 -13.24 12.81
N ASP A 29 0.14 -13.42 13.44
CA ASP A 29 0.25 -13.94 14.80
C ASP A 29 0.33 -12.77 15.79
N ARG A 30 -0.74 -12.56 16.55
CA ARG A 30 -0.84 -11.47 17.53
C ARG A 30 0.08 -11.65 18.74
N GLU A 31 0.31 -12.88 19.14
CA GLU A 31 1.13 -13.19 20.32
C GLU A 31 2.60 -12.86 20.04
N THR A 32 3.09 -13.32 18.89
CA THR A 32 4.49 -13.11 18.50
C THR A 32 4.71 -11.81 17.70
N LYS A 33 3.65 -11.05 17.39
CA LYS A 33 3.69 -9.89 16.51
C LYS A 33 4.42 -10.20 15.20
N THR A 34 4.01 -11.31 14.57
CA THR A 34 4.61 -11.79 13.33
C THR A 34 3.61 -11.79 12.20
N PHE A 35 3.86 -10.99 11.16
CA PHE A 35 3.08 -10.99 9.94
C PHE A 35 3.79 -11.79 8.87
N ARG A 36 3.09 -12.80 8.33
CA ARG A 36 3.57 -13.64 7.23
C ARG A 36 2.74 -13.33 5.99
N ARG A 37 3.33 -12.59 5.06
CA ARG A 37 2.66 -12.20 3.81
C ARG A 37 2.61 -13.35 2.80
N SER A 38 3.73 -14.09 2.68
CA SER A 38 3.93 -15.23 1.79
C SER A 38 4.92 -16.21 2.42
N GLY A 39 5.17 -17.36 1.76
CA GLY A 39 6.17 -18.32 2.22
C GLY A 39 7.57 -17.73 2.40
N ASP A 40 7.91 -16.77 1.53
CA ASP A 40 9.24 -16.16 1.47
C ASP A 40 9.33 -14.82 2.23
N PHE A 41 8.22 -14.27 2.68
CA PHE A 41 8.21 -12.99 3.35
C PHE A 41 7.55 -13.06 4.73
N THR A 42 8.36 -12.84 5.75
CA THR A 42 7.91 -12.72 7.14
C THR A 42 8.42 -11.42 7.74
N LEU A 43 7.50 -10.58 8.21
CA LEU A 43 7.81 -9.39 8.99
C LEU A 43 7.68 -9.74 10.47
N LYS A 44 8.82 -9.87 11.15
CA LYS A 44 8.91 -10.07 12.59
C LYS A 44 9.58 -8.85 13.23
N HIS A 45 8.79 -7.79 13.41
CA HIS A 45 9.30 -6.54 13.97
C HIS A 45 8.23 -5.92 14.87
N PRO A 46 8.18 -6.30 16.17
CA PRO A 46 7.12 -5.88 17.09
C PRO A 46 6.88 -4.37 17.11
N TYR A 47 7.95 -3.58 17.18
CA TYR A 47 7.85 -2.12 17.17
C TYR A 47 7.17 -1.58 15.90
N ARG A 48 7.65 -2.01 14.73
CA ARG A 48 7.09 -1.56 13.44
C ARG A 48 5.62 -1.97 13.29
N LEU A 49 5.27 -3.20 13.64
CA LEU A 49 3.87 -3.66 13.57
C LEU A 49 2.99 -2.88 14.54
N THR A 50 3.45 -2.57 15.74
CA THR A 50 2.71 -1.74 16.68
C THR A 50 2.37 -0.36 16.08
N HIS A 51 3.34 0.31 15.46
CA HIS A 51 3.10 1.61 14.82
C HIS A 51 2.20 1.52 13.59
N LEU A 52 2.23 0.41 12.83
CA LEU A 52 1.29 0.21 11.72
C LEU A 52 -0.16 0.00 12.19
N GLU A 53 -0.35 -0.57 13.39
CA GLU A 53 -1.66 -0.84 14.00
C GLU A 53 -2.21 0.33 14.85
N GLU A 54 -1.46 1.44 14.97
CA GLU A 54 -1.93 2.62 15.72
C GLU A 54 -3.27 3.13 15.21
N SER A 55 -4.15 3.42 16.14
CA SER A 55 -5.41 4.10 15.85
C SER A 55 -5.16 5.50 15.27
N LEU A 56 -6.15 6.05 14.57
CA LEU A 56 -6.03 7.42 14.04
C LEU A 56 -5.81 8.45 15.16
N GLU A 57 -6.40 8.23 16.34
CA GLU A 57 -6.19 9.12 17.50
C GLU A 57 -4.75 9.06 18.03
N GLU A 58 -4.16 7.87 18.12
CA GLU A 58 -2.76 7.71 18.51
C GLU A 58 -1.82 8.36 17.51
N ARG A 59 -2.12 8.22 16.21
CA ARG A 59 -1.38 8.91 15.15
C ARG A 59 -1.44 10.42 15.28
N ILE A 60 -2.60 11.00 15.58
CA ILE A 60 -2.75 12.45 15.82
C ILE A 60 -1.85 12.89 16.97
N LYS A 61 -1.82 12.18 18.10
CA LYS A 61 -0.94 12.49 19.22
C LYS A 61 0.53 12.49 18.81
N MET A 62 0.97 11.44 18.11
CA MET A 62 2.34 11.32 17.61
C MET A 62 2.68 12.43 16.61
N MET A 63 1.76 12.75 15.70
CA MET A 63 1.93 13.86 14.74
C MET A 63 2.10 15.21 15.46
N ASP A 64 1.31 15.47 16.49
CA ASP A 64 1.38 16.71 17.27
C ASP A 64 2.72 16.82 18.02
N GLU A 65 3.17 15.73 18.65
CA GLU A 65 4.45 15.66 19.35
C GLU A 65 5.65 15.92 18.43
N HIS A 66 5.56 15.50 17.16
CA HIS A 66 6.66 15.61 16.20
C HIS A 66 6.50 16.76 15.19
N GLY A 67 5.45 17.57 15.32
CA GLY A 67 5.19 18.70 14.43
C GLY A 67 4.86 18.29 13.00
N VAL A 68 4.18 17.14 12.82
CA VAL A 68 3.65 16.67 11.53
C VAL A 68 2.24 17.20 11.39
N GLN A 69 2.00 18.01 10.35
CA GLN A 69 0.69 18.60 10.12
C GLN A 69 -0.29 17.61 9.51
N MET A 70 0.16 16.80 8.55
CA MET A 70 -0.67 15.88 7.79
C MET A 70 0.10 14.59 7.51
N GLN A 71 -0.61 13.47 7.54
CA GLN A 71 -0.16 12.19 6.99
C GLN A 71 -0.99 11.83 5.76
N VAL A 72 -0.34 11.37 4.70
CA VAL A 72 -0.99 10.69 3.57
C VAL A 72 -0.94 9.20 3.84
N LEU A 73 -2.08 8.64 4.21
CA LEU A 73 -2.19 7.24 4.65
C LEU A 73 -2.21 6.30 3.44
N SER A 74 -1.45 5.22 3.54
CA SER A 74 -1.43 4.13 2.57
C SER A 74 -1.53 2.77 3.25
N LEU A 75 -2.36 1.88 2.71
CA LEU A 75 -2.48 0.54 3.25
C LEU A 75 -1.14 -0.20 3.12
N SER A 76 -0.69 -0.83 4.20
CA SER A 76 0.47 -1.72 4.13
C SER A 76 0.11 -3.03 3.41
N SER A 77 1.11 -3.73 2.88
CA SER A 77 0.92 -4.89 2.01
C SER A 77 0.17 -6.07 2.67
N GLY A 78 -0.47 -6.88 1.86
CA GLY A 78 -1.13 -8.11 2.30
C GLY A 78 -2.42 -8.43 1.54
N VAL A 79 -3.20 -7.42 1.17
CA VAL A 79 -4.47 -7.60 0.46
C VAL A 79 -4.29 -8.17 -0.95
N ASP A 80 -3.13 -7.94 -1.56
CA ASP A 80 -2.76 -8.42 -2.90
C ASP A 80 -2.54 -9.94 -2.96
N PHE A 81 -2.45 -10.59 -1.81
CA PHE A 81 -2.27 -12.04 -1.66
C PHE A 81 -3.54 -12.77 -1.28
N LEU A 82 -4.65 -12.05 -1.24
CA LEU A 82 -5.98 -12.61 -0.97
C LEU A 82 -6.65 -13.06 -2.27
N SER A 83 -7.78 -13.78 -2.16
CA SER A 83 -8.62 -14.04 -3.32
C SER A 83 -9.14 -12.72 -3.92
N PRO A 84 -9.55 -12.70 -5.20
CA PRO A 84 -10.07 -11.48 -5.81
C PRO A 84 -11.22 -10.85 -5.01
N GLU A 85 -12.17 -11.66 -4.55
CA GLU A 85 -13.33 -11.20 -3.78
C GLU A 85 -12.91 -10.60 -2.43
N GLU A 86 -11.96 -11.23 -1.76
CA GLU A 86 -11.43 -10.74 -0.49
C GLU A 86 -10.60 -9.46 -0.70
N SER A 87 -9.77 -9.41 -1.73
CA SER A 87 -8.98 -8.23 -2.08
C SER A 87 -9.88 -7.03 -2.35
N ILE A 88 -10.95 -7.19 -3.14
CA ILE A 88 -11.95 -6.14 -3.38
C ILE A 88 -12.56 -5.65 -2.08
N LEU A 89 -13.04 -6.56 -1.24
CA LEU A 89 -13.66 -6.22 0.04
C LEU A 89 -12.71 -5.44 0.96
N TRP A 90 -11.48 -5.92 1.09
CA TRP A 90 -10.54 -5.33 2.04
C TRP A 90 -9.91 -4.03 1.54
N CYS A 91 -9.71 -3.85 0.23
CA CYS A 91 -9.35 -2.55 -0.35
C CYS A 91 -10.43 -1.50 -0.09
N GLN A 92 -11.70 -1.84 -0.34
CA GLN A 92 -12.83 -0.94 -0.07
C GLN A 92 -12.88 -0.52 1.41
N ARG A 93 -12.78 -1.48 2.32
CA ARG A 93 -12.78 -1.20 3.76
C ARG A 93 -11.58 -0.37 4.21
N ALA A 94 -10.42 -0.58 3.62
CA ALA A 94 -9.23 0.22 3.89
C ALA A 94 -9.44 1.67 3.47
N ASN A 95 -9.96 1.90 2.26
CA ASN A 95 -10.25 3.24 1.77
C ASN A 95 -11.35 3.94 2.61
N ASP A 96 -12.38 3.20 3.00
CA ASP A 96 -13.42 3.71 3.92
C ASP A 96 -12.81 4.14 5.26
N TYR A 97 -11.90 3.35 5.83
CA TYR A 97 -11.23 3.68 7.10
C TYR A 97 -10.47 5.01 7.03
N VAL A 98 -9.72 5.23 5.94
CA VAL A 98 -9.01 6.50 5.72
C VAL A 98 -9.99 7.65 5.56
N TYR A 99 -11.03 7.46 4.77
CA TYR A 99 -12.04 8.50 4.54
C TYR A 99 -12.77 8.91 5.85
N GLU A 100 -13.13 7.94 6.69
CA GLU A 100 -13.69 8.24 8.02
C GLU A 100 -12.69 9.03 8.88
N GLY A 101 -11.40 8.71 8.81
CA GLY A 101 -10.34 9.46 9.46
C GLY A 101 -10.23 10.90 8.96
N MET A 102 -10.34 11.12 7.65
CA MET A 102 -10.34 12.45 7.06
C MET A 102 -11.52 13.31 7.54
N LYS A 103 -12.69 12.69 7.74
CA LYS A 103 -13.88 13.37 8.28
C LYS A 103 -13.74 13.68 9.78
N ALA A 104 -13.20 12.71 10.54
CA ALA A 104 -13.04 12.87 11.98
C ALA A 104 -11.95 13.89 12.35
N TYR A 105 -10.90 14.00 11.53
CA TYR A 105 -9.75 14.88 11.76
C TYR A 105 -9.45 15.73 10.50
N PRO A 106 -10.27 16.73 10.17
CA PRO A 106 -10.12 17.52 8.96
C PRO A 106 -8.73 18.15 8.83
N GLY A 107 -8.09 17.96 7.68
CA GLY A 107 -6.76 18.51 7.38
C GLY A 107 -5.59 17.78 8.04
N ARG A 108 -5.83 16.67 8.74
CA ARG A 108 -4.78 15.90 9.38
C ARG A 108 -4.43 14.62 8.60
N PHE A 109 -5.38 14.07 7.86
CA PHE A 109 -5.18 12.90 7.03
C PHE A 109 -5.55 13.17 5.58
N GLN A 110 -4.87 12.48 4.69
CA GLN A 110 -5.20 12.24 3.30
C GLN A 110 -4.97 10.78 2.97
N GLY A 111 -5.40 10.31 1.80
CA GLY A 111 -5.26 8.91 1.41
C GLY A 111 -4.68 8.71 0.03
N PHE A 112 -3.87 7.65 -0.10
CA PHE A 112 -3.68 6.95 -1.35
C PHE A 112 -4.67 5.79 -1.45
N ALA A 113 -5.28 5.62 -2.61
CA ALA A 113 -6.20 4.51 -2.85
C ALA A 113 -5.48 3.17 -2.73
N ALA A 114 -6.09 2.23 -2.00
CA ALA A 114 -5.77 0.81 -2.08
C ALA A 114 -6.65 0.19 -3.17
N LEU A 115 -6.05 -0.44 -4.18
CA LEU A 115 -6.77 -1.01 -5.32
C LEU A 115 -6.62 -2.52 -5.39
N PRO A 116 -7.69 -3.28 -5.67
CA PRO A 116 -7.63 -4.72 -5.85
C PRO A 116 -7.12 -5.06 -7.26
N VAL A 117 -5.81 -4.88 -7.51
CA VAL A 117 -5.18 -4.99 -8.84
C VAL A 117 -5.30 -6.37 -9.51
N VAL A 118 -5.76 -7.37 -8.78
CA VAL A 118 -6.11 -8.69 -9.30
C VAL A 118 -7.39 -8.65 -10.17
N ASP A 119 -8.22 -7.62 -10.03
CA ASP A 119 -9.42 -7.35 -10.82
C ASP A 119 -9.41 -5.88 -11.27
N ILE A 120 -9.10 -5.67 -12.56
CA ILE A 120 -8.96 -4.32 -13.12
C ILE A 120 -10.28 -3.55 -13.14
N ASP A 121 -11.39 -4.21 -13.43
CA ASP A 121 -12.70 -3.56 -13.46
C ASP A 121 -13.15 -3.10 -12.08
N ALA A 122 -12.89 -3.91 -11.05
CA ALA A 122 -13.12 -3.53 -9.67
C ALA A 122 -12.18 -2.39 -9.24
N SER A 123 -10.91 -2.44 -9.65
CA SER A 123 -9.92 -1.39 -9.37
C SER A 123 -10.29 -0.05 -10.00
N LEU A 124 -10.79 -0.03 -11.24
CA LEU A 124 -11.24 1.19 -11.90
C LEU A 124 -12.40 1.85 -11.14
N LYS A 125 -13.39 1.04 -10.73
CA LYS A 125 -14.53 1.53 -9.93
C LYS A 125 -14.10 2.07 -8.58
N GLU A 126 -13.18 1.39 -7.94
CA GLU A 126 -12.67 1.79 -6.63
C GLU A 126 -11.80 3.05 -6.73
N LEU A 127 -11.00 3.18 -7.79
CA LEU A 127 -10.23 4.39 -8.06
C LEU A 127 -11.17 5.60 -8.26
N ASP A 128 -12.21 5.49 -9.10
CA ASP A 128 -13.23 6.54 -9.26
C ASP A 128 -13.86 6.91 -7.91
N ARG A 129 -14.23 5.92 -7.10
CA ARG A 129 -14.81 6.15 -5.77
C ARG A 129 -13.86 6.92 -4.85
N CYS A 130 -12.58 6.57 -4.83
CA CYS A 130 -11.58 7.24 -4.01
C CYS A 130 -11.28 8.66 -4.50
N MET A 131 -11.13 8.86 -5.80
CA MET A 131 -10.76 10.16 -6.34
C MET A 131 -11.93 11.15 -6.34
N GLU A 132 -13.11 10.74 -6.77
CA GLU A 132 -14.29 11.61 -6.85
C GLU A 132 -15.02 11.73 -5.51
N GLY A 133 -15.26 10.59 -4.86
CA GLY A 133 -16.04 10.53 -3.63
C GLY A 133 -15.26 10.95 -2.39
N PHE A 134 -14.03 10.49 -2.24
CA PHE A 134 -13.21 10.70 -1.04
C PHE A 134 -12.17 11.79 -1.19
N ARG A 135 -11.89 12.23 -2.42
CA ARG A 135 -10.86 13.25 -2.69
C ARG A 135 -9.47 12.82 -2.27
N PHE A 136 -9.15 11.55 -2.46
CA PHE A 136 -7.80 11.03 -2.25
C PHE A 136 -6.80 11.68 -3.21
N VAL A 137 -5.52 11.68 -2.85
CA VAL A 137 -4.47 12.35 -3.63
C VAL A 137 -3.98 11.51 -4.81
N GLY A 138 -4.24 10.21 -4.82
CA GLY A 138 -3.80 9.32 -5.89
C GLY A 138 -3.84 7.85 -5.50
N TRP A 139 -3.02 7.06 -6.18
CA TRP A 139 -2.86 5.63 -5.98
C TRP A 139 -1.44 5.31 -5.52
N LEU A 140 -1.29 4.56 -4.42
CA LEU A 140 -0.02 3.92 -4.08
C LEU A 140 -0.01 2.54 -4.76
N ALA A 141 0.87 2.39 -5.74
CA ALA A 141 1.05 1.16 -6.48
C ALA A 141 2.39 0.50 -6.11
N ASP A 142 2.40 -0.80 -5.94
CA ASP A 142 3.64 -1.55 -5.83
C ASP A 142 4.44 -1.47 -7.15
N SER A 143 5.77 -1.50 -7.07
CA SER A 143 6.66 -1.51 -8.25
C SER A 143 6.41 -2.73 -9.14
N ASN A 144 6.02 -3.85 -8.53
CA ASN A 144 5.57 -5.05 -9.23
C ASN A 144 4.41 -5.73 -8.50
N PHE A 145 3.64 -6.52 -9.23
CA PHE A 145 2.53 -7.31 -8.75
C PHE A 145 2.81 -8.80 -9.03
N GLY A 146 3.71 -9.39 -8.25
CA GLY A 146 4.15 -10.76 -8.42
C GLY A 146 5.04 -10.94 -9.67
N SER A 147 4.51 -11.48 -10.76
CA SER A 147 5.29 -11.76 -11.98
C SER A 147 5.35 -10.60 -12.98
N SER A 148 4.70 -9.48 -12.72
CA SER A 148 4.61 -8.35 -13.67
C SER A 148 4.90 -7.02 -13.01
N TYR A 149 5.58 -6.14 -13.73
CA TYR A 149 5.76 -4.75 -13.35
C TYR A 149 4.54 -3.91 -13.70
N ILE A 150 4.43 -2.75 -13.07
CA ILE A 150 3.31 -1.80 -13.25
C ILE A 150 3.16 -1.32 -14.72
N ASP A 151 4.18 -1.48 -15.57
CA ASP A 151 4.11 -1.17 -17.00
C ASP A 151 3.45 -2.26 -17.85
N ASP A 152 2.96 -3.36 -17.27
CA ASP A 152 2.20 -4.37 -18.01
C ASP A 152 0.91 -3.76 -18.57
N ASP A 153 0.55 -4.10 -19.81
CA ASP A 153 -0.57 -3.52 -20.54
C ASP A 153 -1.90 -3.62 -19.79
N ARG A 154 -2.05 -4.63 -18.94
CA ARG A 154 -3.26 -4.80 -18.11
C ARG A 154 -3.50 -3.66 -17.11
N TYR A 155 -2.43 -2.95 -16.68
CA TYR A 155 -2.54 -1.85 -15.72
C TYR A 155 -2.67 -0.48 -16.39
N PHE A 156 -2.49 -0.37 -17.70
CA PHE A 156 -2.65 0.89 -18.44
C PHE A 156 -4.00 1.57 -18.19
N PRO A 157 -5.14 0.85 -18.16
CA PRO A 157 -6.42 1.48 -17.85
C PRO A 157 -6.46 2.20 -16.50
N LEU A 158 -5.72 1.68 -15.49
CA LEU A 158 -5.61 2.33 -14.18
C LEU A 158 -4.75 3.59 -14.23
N LEU A 159 -3.65 3.56 -14.98
CA LEU A 159 -2.79 4.72 -15.17
C LEU A 159 -3.51 5.84 -15.93
N GLU A 160 -4.22 5.51 -17.01
CA GLU A 160 -5.06 6.45 -17.76
C GLU A 160 -6.18 7.05 -16.89
N LYS A 161 -6.83 6.23 -16.10
CA LYS A 161 -7.86 6.67 -15.17
C LYS A 161 -7.30 7.60 -14.10
N LEU A 162 -6.13 7.29 -13.56
CA LEU A 162 -5.45 8.12 -12.56
C LEU A 162 -5.08 9.49 -13.16
N GLU A 163 -4.57 9.52 -14.41
CA GLU A 163 -4.28 10.76 -15.14
C GLU A 163 -5.56 11.59 -15.35
N GLN A 164 -6.68 10.99 -15.77
CA GLN A 164 -7.97 11.68 -15.92
C GLN A 164 -8.40 12.38 -14.63
N HIS A 165 -8.10 11.80 -13.47
CA HIS A 165 -8.36 12.41 -12.16
C HIS A 165 -7.29 13.40 -11.71
N ASN A 166 -6.22 13.61 -12.50
CA ASN A 166 -5.02 14.36 -12.08
C ASN A 166 -4.45 13.86 -10.75
N GLY A 167 -4.51 12.53 -10.55
CA GLY A 167 -4.06 11.86 -9.34
C GLY A 167 -2.56 11.56 -9.36
N ALA A 168 -1.94 11.57 -8.20
CA ALA A 168 -0.54 11.18 -8.06
C ALA A 168 -0.38 9.64 -8.12
N LEU A 169 0.63 9.17 -8.85
CA LEU A 169 1.10 7.79 -8.75
C LEU A 169 2.29 7.76 -7.78
N TYR A 170 2.13 7.04 -6.67
CA TYR A 170 3.21 6.76 -5.74
C TYR A 170 3.69 5.31 -5.93
N ILE A 171 4.90 5.11 -6.46
CA ILE A 171 5.46 3.78 -6.69
C ILE A 171 6.15 3.30 -5.41
N HIS A 172 5.55 2.32 -4.76
CA HIS A 172 6.08 1.71 -3.54
C HIS A 172 6.95 0.49 -3.87
N PRO A 173 8.12 0.35 -3.24
CA PRO A 173 9.00 -0.78 -3.51
C PRO A 173 8.43 -2.10 -2.98
N THR A 174 8.64 -3.15 -3.77
CA THR A 174 8.47 -4.52 -3.31
C THR A 174 9.76 -5.33 -3.48
N GLN A 175 9.69 -6.64 -3.25
CA GLN A 175 10.81 -7.52 -3.55
C GLN A 175 10.99 -7.64 -5.07
N PRO A 176 12.23 -7.56 -5.57
CA PRO A 176 12.52 -7.72 -6.99
C PRO A 176 12.00 -9.05 -7.53
N ILE A 177 11.46 -9.01 -8.76
CA ILE A 177 11.00 -10.22 -9.48
C ILE A 177 12.20 -11.05 -9.96
N ASP A 178 13.31 -10.41 -10.25
CA ASP A 178 14.49 -11.07 -10.83
C ASP A 178 15.11 -12.06 -9.84
N GLU A 179 15.16 -13.33 -10.22
CA GLU A 179 15.73 -14.42 -9.41
C GLU A 179 17.19 -14.16 -9.00
N ARG A 180 17.95 -13.43 -9.80
CA ARG A 180 19.32 -13.04 -9.46
C ARG A 180 19.37 -12.10 -8.27
N MET A 181 18.33 -11.29 -8.09
CA MET A 181 18.20 -10.38 -6.95
C MET A 181 17.65 -11.10 -5.72
N THR A 182 16.70 -12.02 -5.88
CA THR A 182 16.16 -12.81 -4.78
C THR A 182 17.20 -13.74 -4.17
N GLY A 183 18.14 -14.22 -4.96
CA GLY A 183 19.28 -15.04 -4.52
C GLY A 183 20.28 -14.32 -3.60
N LEU A 184 20.20 -13.00 -3.47
CA LEU A 184 21.06 -12.23 -2.53
C LEU A 184 20.65 -12.35 -1.07
N GLY A 185 19.57 -13.06 -0.78
CA GLY A 185 19.00 -13.20 0.55
C GLY A 185 18.16 -11.99 0.98
N PRO A 186 17.30 -12.16 2.00
CA PRO A 186 16.29 -11.15 2.37
C PRO A 186 16.89 -9.82 2.81
N GLN A 187 18.13 -9.80 3.29
CA GLN A 187 18.79 -8.59 3.74
C GLN A 187 19.16 -7.64 2.60
N LEU A 188 19.51 -8.17 1.43
CA LEU A 188 19.87 -7.38 0.26
C LEU A 188 18.70 -7.24 -0.74
N ALA A 189 17.83 -8.22 -0.82
CA ALA A 189 16.64 -8.17 -1.68
C ALA A 189 15.56 -7.21 -1.17
N ALA A 190 15.64 -6.77 0.08
CA ALA A 190 14.68 -5.86 0.71
C ALA A 190 15.18 -4.39 0.74
N ALA A 191 14.76 -3.64 1.74
CA ALA A 191 14.97 -2.19 1.90
C ALA A 191 16.43 -1.70 1.71
N PRO A 192 17.50 -2.40 2.14
CA PRO A 192 18.85 -1.86 2.00
C PRO A 192 19.31 -1.69 0.54
N PHE A 193 18.81 -2.51 -0.41
CA PHE A 193 19.28 -2.50 -1.78
C PHE A 193 18.20 -2.88 -2.82
N GLY A 194 17.54 -4.02 -2.65
CA GLY A 194 16.63 -4.58 -3.65
C GLY A 194 15.45 -3.68 -3.97
N PHE A 195 14.87 -3.03 -2.97
CA PHE A 195 13.74 -2.12 -3.15
C PHE A 195 14.07 -0.94 -4.08
N GLY A 196 15.24 -0.32 -3.89
CA GLY A 196 15.66 0.79 -4.75
C GLY A 196 15.88 0.35 -6.21
N ILE A 197 16.42 -0.86 -6.40
CA ILE A 197 16.61 -1.43 -7.73
C ILE A 197 15.27 -1.73 -8.38
N ASP A 198 14.34 -2.35 -7.66
CA ASP A 198 13.05 -2.75 -8.22
C ASP A 198 12.23 -1.53 -8.67
N VAL A 199 12.16 -0.49 -7.83
CA VAL A 199 11.52 0.78 -8.21
C VAL A 199 12.21 1.42 -9.42
N SER A 200 13.55 1.37 -9.49
CA SER A 200 14.29 1.90 -10.64
C SER A 200 13.98 1.14 -11.93
N ILE A 201 13.87 -0.19 -11.85
CA ILE A 201 13.46 -1.03 -12.99
C ILE A 201 12.02 -0.68 -13.40
N ALA A 202 11.08 -0.62 -12.47
CA ALA A 202 9.69 -0.27 -12.74
C ALA A 202 9.59 1.08 -13.46
N LEU A 203 10.26 2.12 -12.91
CA LEU A 203 10.26 3.46 -13.50
C LEU A 203 10.86 3.49 -14.91
N MET A 204 12.02 2.84 -15.11
CA MET A 204 12.67 2.81 -16.43
C MET A 204 11.81 2.08 -17.46
N ARG A 205 11.14 1.00 -17.07
CA ARG A 205 10.19 0.27 -17.93
C ARG A 205 9.02 1.16 -18.35
N MET A 206 8.43 1.91 -17.42
CA MET A 206 7.35 2.87 -17.70
C MET A 206 7.80 3.95 -18.68
N ILE A 207 9.01 4.52 -18.48
CA ILE A 207 9.60 5.52 -19.39
C ILE A 207 9.78 4.92 -20.79
N CYS A 208 10.37 3.74 -20.89
CA CYS A 208 10.60 3.08 -22.18
C CYS A 208 9.29 2.71 -22.91
N LYS A 209 8.22 2.49 -22.17
CA LYS A 209 6.89 2.23 -22.74
C LYS A 209 6.10 3.49 -23.09
N GLY A 210 6.59 4.67 -22.72
CA GLY A 210 5.92 5.94 -23.02
C GLY A 210 4.70 6.20 -22.13
N VAL A 211 4.76 5.81 -20.87
CA VAL A 211 3.71 6.09 -19.88
C VAL A 211 3.70 7.58 -19.50
N PHE A 212 4.81 8.28 -19.68
CA PHE A 212 4.99 9.71 -19.38
C PHE A 212 5.12 10.54 -20.63
#